data_b33f032d0c49d543e623030ab379cf53
#
_entry.id   b33f032d0c49d543e623030ab379cf53
#
_cell.length_a   1.000
_cell.length_b   1.000
_cell.length_c   1.000
_cell.angle_alpha   90.00
_cell.angle_beta   90.00
_cell.angle_gamma   90.00
#
_symmetry.space_group_name_H-M   'P 1'
#
loop_
_entity.id
_entity.type
_entity.pdbx_description
1 polymer ?
#
loop_
_entity_poly.entity_id
_entity_poly.type
_entity_poly.pdbx_seq_one_letter_code
_entity_poly.pdbx_strand_id
1 'polypeptide(L)'
;MKFEDGSFDAVWSVEAGAHMNDKTRFADEMLRTLRPGGYFALADWNSRNLEAHPPTFFEKLVLKQLLEQWVHPNFISINEFSNILRTNENSSGRVISENWNSYTNPSWYDSILEGIRRPFSILSLGPIAIVKSIREIPTILLMNWAFRKGLMEFGVFKCRG
;
A
#
# COMPACT_ATOMS: atom_id res chain seq x y z
N MET A 1 -15.81 2.97 11.50
CA MET A 1 -15.80 4.47 11.42
C MET A 1 -17.09 5.03 12.01
N LYS A 2 -17.13 6.33 12.38
CA LYS A 2 -18.32 6.97 12.99
C LYS A 2 -19.33 7.50 11.93
N PHE A 3 -19.37 6.89 10.76
CA PHE A 3 -20.28 7.24 9.68
C PHE A 3 -21.42 6.23 9.61
N GLU A 4 -22.60 6.69 9.20
CA GLU A 4 -23.76 5.84 8.98
C GLU A 4 -23.58 4.98 7.72
N ASP A 5 -24.33 3.89 7.62
CA ASP A 5 -24.33 3.02 6.45
C ASP A 5 -24.83 3.79 5.23
N GLY A 6 -24.21 3.58 4.07
CA GLY A 6 -24.64 4.17 2.83
C GLY A 6 -24.55 5.70 2.74
N SER A 7 -23.72 6.35 3.57
CA SER A 7 -23.68 7.82 3.68
C SER A 7 -22.89 8.53 2.57
N PHE A 8 -22.12 7.78 1.75
CA PHE A 8 -21.25 8.37 0.73
C PHE A 8 -21.53 7.86 -0.69
N ASP A 9 -21.46 8.73 -1.67
CA ASP A 9 -21.53 8.39 -3.10
C ASP A 9 -20.26 7.72 -3.61
N ALA A 10 -19.12 8.06 -2.99
CA ALA A 10 -17.83 7.50 -3.31
C ALA A 10 -16.97 7.41 -2.05
N VAL A 11 -16.23 6.31 -1.94
CA VAL A 11 -15.24 6.07 -0.87
C VAL A 11 -13.92 5.74 -1.54
N TRP A 12 -12.87 6.42 -1.12
CA TRP A 12 -11.53 6.17 -1.65
C TRP A 12 -10.46 6.24 -0.57
N SER A 13 -9.39 5.49 -0.77
CA SER A 13 -8.23 5.48 0.12
C SER A 13 -6.95 5.28 -0.68
N VAL A 14 -5.87 5.93 -0.23
CA VAL A 14 -4.53 5.76 -0.80
C VAL A 14 -3.57 5.49 0.34
N GLU A 15 -2.85 4.37 0.25
CA GLU A 15 -1.76 3.96 1.17
C GLU A 15 -2.18 3.89 2.66
N ALA A 16 -3.44 3.66 2.96
CA ALA A 16 -3.91 3.51 4.33
C ALA A 16 -4.18 2.05 4.73
N GLY A 17 -4.64 1.22 3.79
CA GLY A 17 -4.95 -0.18 4.04
C GLY A 17 -3.74 -1.00 4.44
N ALA A 18 -2.54 -0.67 3.95
CA ALA A 18 -1.29 -1.33 4.33
C ALA A 18 -1.04 -1.27 5.85
N HIS A 19 -1.47 -0.21 6.53
CA HIS A 19 -1.34 -0.03 7.97
C HIS A 19 -2.44 -0.73 8.78
N MET A 20 -3.50 -1.20 8.14
CA MET A 20 -4.61 -1.88 8.83
C MET A 20 -4.25 -3.33 9.14
N ASN A 21 -4.40 -3.71 10.41
CA ASN A 21 -4.09 -5.08 10.86
C ASN A 21 -5.07 -6.09 10.27
N ASP A 22 -6.35 -5.74 10.25
CA ASP A 22 -7.44 -6.54 9.70
C ASP A 22 -7.93 -5.91 8.39
N LYS A 23 -7.49 -6.48 7.25
CA LYS A 23 -7.82 -6.01 5.91
C LYS A 23 -9.29 -6.24 5.57
N THR A 24 -9.88 -7.31 6.09
CA THR A 24 -11.31 -7.61 5.89
C THR A 24 -12.16 -6.55 6.57
N ARG A 25 -11.91 -6.30 7.85
CA ARG A 25 -12.64 -5.26 8.60
C ARG A 25 -12.44 -3.87 8.01
N PHE A 26 -11.26 -3.58 7.47
CA PHE A 26 -11.03 -2.32 6.76
C PHE A 26 -11.90 -2.19 5.52
N ALA A 27 -11.96 -3.23 4.68
CA ALA A 27 -12.81 -3.27 3.50
C ALA A 27 -14.30 -3.19 3.88
N ASP A 28 -14.74 -3.94 4.90
CA ASP A 28 -16.11 -3.92 5.42
C ASP A 28 -16.55 -2.51 5.80
N GLU A 29 -15.74 -1.80 6.58
CA GLU A 29 -16.05 -0.45 7.04
C GLU A 29 -16.08 0.59 5.90
N MET A 30 -15.23 0.44 4.91
CA MET A 30 -15.25 1.32 3.74
C MET A 30 -16.48 1.07 2.87
N LEU A 31 -16.80 -0.20 2.59
CA LEU A 31 -17.93 -0.58 1.77
C LEU A 31 -19.28 -0.34 2.48
N ARG A 32 -19.37 -0.55 3.80
CA ARG A 32 -20.56 -0.26 4.61
C ARG A 32 -21.00 1.20 4.49
N THR A 33 -20.05 2.12 4.48
CA THR A 33 -20.34 3.56 4.39
C THR A 33 -20.70 4.02 2.98
N LEU A 34 -20.49 3.18 1.97
CA LEU A 34 -20.81 3.46 0.58
C LEU A 34 -22.28 3.14 0.30
N ARG A 35 -23.00 4.06 -0.35
CA ARG A 35 -24.38 3.80 -0.76
C ARG A 35 -24.46 2.71 -1.85
N PRO A 36 -25.57 2.00 -1.99
CA PRO A 36 -25.78 1.07 -3.10
C PRO A 36 -25.53 1.74 -4.45
N GLY A 37 -24.69 1.11 -5.29
CA GLY A 37 -24.27 1.64 -6.57
C GLY A 37 -23.19 2.73 -6.51
N GLY A 38 -22.74 3.14 -5.34
CA GLY A 38 -21.64 4.08 -5.14
C GLY A 38 -20.29 3.54 -5.63
N TYR A 39 -19.28 4.39 -5.68
CA TYR A 39 -17.94 4.06 -6.19
C TYR A 39 -16.95 3.83 -5.09
N PHE A 40 -16.26 2.69 -5.12
CA PHE A 40 -15.11 2.39 -4.28
C PHE A 40 -13.82 2.44 -5.11
N ALA A 41 -12.77 3.07 -4.55
CA ALA A 41 -11.44 3.06 -5.11
C ALA A 41 -10.39 2.95 -4.00
N LEU A 42 -9.43 2.05 -4.16
CA LEU A 42 -8.30 1.90 -3.25
C LEU A 42 -7.01 1.78 -4.06
N ALA A 43 -5.96 2.47 -3.62
CA ALA A 43 -4.60 2.28 -4.08
C ALA A 43 -3.71 1.99 -2.88
N ASP A 44 -3.00 0.86 -2.87
CA ASP A 44 -2.28 0.42 -1.68
C ASP A 44 -1.08 -0.47 -1.96
N TRP A 45 -0.22 -0.61 -0.97
CA TRP A 45 0.92 -1.50 -1.00
C TRP A 45 0.50 -2.93 -0.72
N ASN A 46 0.92 -3.81 -1.59
CA ASN A 46 0.68 -5.23 -1.55
C ASN A 46 2.01 -5.99 -1.67
N SER A 47 2.02 -7.25 -1.30
CA SER A 47 3.07 -8.17 -1.70
C SER A 47 2.62 -9.03 -2.89
N ARG A 48 3.57 -9.61 -3.63
CA ARG A 48 3.20 -10.72 -4.50
C ARG A 48 2.56 -11.85 -3.68
N ASN A 49 1.90 -12.78 -4.32
CA ASN A 49 1.38 -13.97 -3.62
C ASN A 49 2.56 -14.80 -3.07
N LEU A 50 2.79 -14.70 -1.75
CA LEU A 50 3.90 -15.35 -1.05
C LEU A 50 3.67 -16.85 -0.82
N GLU A 51 2.43 -17.33 -0.92
CA GLU A 51 2.11 -18.77 -0.86
C GLU A 51 2.47 -19.46 -2.17
N ALA A 52 2.04 -18.86 -3.31
CA ALA A 52 2.36 -19.38 -4.63
C ALA A 52 3.85 -19.23 -4.99
N HIS A 53 4.49 -18.17 -4.51
CA HIS A 53 5.89 -17.82 -4.78
C HIS A 53 6.59 -17.49 -3.46
N PRO A 54 7.02 -18.51 -2.69
CA PRO A 54 7.66 -18.32 -1.39
C PRO A 54 8.89 -17.41 -1.48
N PRO A 55 9.05 -16.50 -0.53
CA PRO A 55 10.17 -15.57 -0.53
C PRO A 55 11.48 -16.29 -0.18
N THR A 56 12.55 -15.92 -0.85
CA THR A 56 13.91 -16.34 -0.53
C THR A 56 14.32 -15.80 0.85
N PHE A 57 15.43 -16.28 1.39
CA PHE A 57 15.96 -15.80 2.67
C PHE A 57 16.17 -14.27 2.67
N PHE A 58 16.77 -13.75 1.60
CA PHE A 58 16.99 -12.30 1.48
C PHE A 58 15.69 -11.52 1.37
N GLU A 59 14.73 -11.99 0.58
CA GLU A 59 13.40 -11.34 0.47
C GLU A 59 12.65 -11.32 1.80
N LYS A 60 12.79 -12.36 2.63
CA LYS A 60 12.24 -12.38 4.00
C LYS A 60 12.84 -11.27 4.87
N LEU A 61 14.16 -11.06 4.78
CA LEU A 61 14.82 -9.97 5.49
C LEU A 61 14.34 -8.60 5.01
N VAL A 62 14.19 -8.43 3.69
CA VAL A 62 13.65 -7.20 3.11
C VAL A 62 12.22 -6.95 3.60
N LEU A 63 11.31 -7.93 3.48
CA LEU A 63 9.93 -7.80 3.95
C LEU A 63 9.88 -7.46 5.44
N LYS A 64 10.69 -8.12 6.27
CA LYS A 64 10.79 -7.82 7.69
C LYS A 64 11.19 -6.35 7.92
N GLN A 65 12.24 -5.87 7.24
CA GLN A 65 12.68 -4.48 7.34
C GLN A 65 11.58 -3.49 6.94
N LEU A 66 10.85 -3.77 5.85
CA LEU A 66 9.77 -2.90 5.37
C LEU A 66 8.59 -2.86 6.34
N LEU A 67 8.22 -4.00 6.93
CA LEU A 67 7.16 -4.09 7.92
C LEU A 67 7.52 -3.33 9.20
N GLU A 68 8.74 -3.53 9.72
CA GLU A 68 9.18 -2.94 10.99
C GLU A 68 9.42 -1.43 10.88
N GLN A 69 10.04 -0.96 9.79
CA GLN A 69 10.44 0.44 9.66
C GLN A 69 9.25 1.40 9.62
N TRP A 70 8.17 1.03 8.94
CA TRP A 70 6.98 1.86 8.78
C TRP A 70 5.75 1.32 9.52
N VAL A 71 5.99 0.38 10.44
CA VAL A 71 4.96 -0.17 11.34
C VAL A 71 3.77 -0.75 10.56
N HIS A 72 4.05 -1.49 9.49
CA HIS A 72 3.03 -2.24 8.78
C HIS A 72 2.81 -3.59 9.49
N PRO A 73 1.58 -3.99 9.75
CA PRO A 73 1.31 -5.29 10.39
C PRO A 73 1.58 -6.47 9.45
N ASN A 74 1.16 -6.35 8.19
CA ASN A 74 1.33 -7.36 7.15
C ASN A 74 1.05 -6.76 5.76
N PHE A 75 1.58 -7.41 4.73
CA PHE A 75 1.17 -7.19 3.34
C PHE A 75 0.43 -8.43 2.84
N ILE A 76 -0.64 -8.22 2.08
CA ILE A 76 -1.36 -9.28 1.37
C ILE A 76 -1.26 -9.03 -0.13
N SER A 77 -1.51 -10.06 -0.93
CA SER A 77 -1.45 -9.93 -2.38
C SER A 77 -2.67 -9.18 -2.96
N ILE A 78 -2.50 -8.65 -4.18
CA ILE A 78 -3.61 -8.02 -4.93
C ILE A 78 -4.79 -9.00 -5.07
N ASN A 79 -4.50 -10.29 -5.30
CA ASN A 79 -5.55 -11.30 -5.43
C ASN A 79 -6.30 -11.54 -4.13
N GLU A 80 -5.60 -11.62 -2.99
CA GLU A 80 -6.23 -11.77 -1.67
C GLU A 80 -7.14 -10.58 -1.36
N PHE A 81 -6.65 -9.35 -1.55
CA PHE A 81 -7.48 -8.17 -1.32
C PHE A 81 -8.66 -8.08 -2.28
N SER A 82 -8.47 -8.44 -3.55
CA SER A 82 -9.57 -8.54 -4.53
C SER A 82 -10.64 -9.55 -4.10
N ASN A 83 -10.24 -10.67 -3.50
CA ASN A 83 -11.18 -11.66 -2.99
C ASN A 83 -11.96 -11.14 -1.79
N ILE A 84 -11.30 -10.44 -0.86
CA ILE A 84 -11.98 -9.77 0.27
C ILE A 84 -13.08 -8.82 -0.26
N LEU A 85 -12.76 -7.99 -1.27
CA LEU A 85 -13.75 -7.10 -1.86
C LEU A 85 -14.88 -7.83 -2.60
N ARG A 86 -14.58 -8.95 -3.32
CA ARG A 86 -15.59 -9.70 -4.07
C ARG A 86 -16.58 -10.44 -3.18
N THR A 87 -16.12 -10.92 -2.04
CA THR A 87 -16.94 -11.70 -1.09
C THR A 87 -17.66 -10.80 -0.07
N ASN A 88 -17.42 -9.51 -0.10
CA ASN A 88 -18.07 -8.56 0.80
C ASN A 88 -19.55 -8.38 0.42
N GLU A 89 -20.44 -8.44 1.41
CA GLU A 89 -21.90 -8.32 1.21
C GLU A 89 -22.35 -6.94 0.66
N ASN A 90 -21.58 -5.89 0.96
CA ASN A 90 -21.84 -4.53 0.49
C ASN A 90 -21.14 -4.21 -0.85
N SER A 91 -20.61 -5.21 -1.53
CA SER A 91 -19.97 -5.08 -2.84
C SER A 91 -20.84 -5.72 -3.92
N SER A 92 -20.89 -5.09 -5.10
CA SER A 92 -21.50 -5.72 -6.29
C SER A 92 -20.84 -7.02 -6.73
N GLY A 93 -19.74 -7.43 -6.09
CA GLY A 93 -18.93 -8.59 -6.44
C GLY A 93 -18.05 -8.40 -7.68
N ARG A 94 -18.26 -7.34 -8.45
CA ARG A 94 -17.43 -7.02 -9.64
C ARG A 94 -16.28 -6.10 -9.26
N VAL A 95 -15.12 -6.69 -9.01
CA VAL A 95 -13.89 -5.99 -8.64
C VAL A 95 -12.92 -5.96 -9.83
N ILE A 96 -12.43 -4.78 -10.15
CA ILE A 96 -11.33 -4.55 -11.08
C ILE A 96 -10.09 -4.28 -10.23
N SER A 97 -9.02 -5.03 -10.43
CA SER A 97 -7.75 -4.83 -9.75
C SER A 97 -6.60 -4.81 -10.76
N GLU A 98 -5.66 -3.91 -10.55
CA GLU A 98 -4.52 -3.69 -11.42
C GLU A 98 -3.24 -3.57 -10.59
N ASN A 99 -2.11 -4.04 -11.13
CA ASN A 99 -0.78 -3.77 -10.58
C ASN A 99 -0.19 -2.56 -11.28
N TRP A 100 0.03 -1.48 -10.52
CA TRP A 100 0.54 -0.22 -11.04
C TRP A 100 2.04 -0.01 -10.83
N ASN A 101 2.81 -1.05 -10.59
CA ASN A 101 4.26 -0.95 -10.43
C ASN A 101 4.94 -0.20 -11.59
N SER A 102 4.49 -0.42 -12.83
CA SER A 102 5.06 0.28 -14.01
C SER A 102 4.90 1.79 -13.96
N TYR A 103 3.85 2.28 -13.29
CA TYR A 103 3.58 3.71 -13.13
C TYR A 103 4.21 4.30 -11.88
N THR A 104 4.34 3.53 -10.81
CA THR A 104 4.81 4.01 -9.50
C THR A 104 6.31 3.80 -9.28
N ASN A 105 6.93 2.78 -9.90
CA ASN A 105 8.36 2.52 -9.76
C ASN A 105 9.28 3.71 -10.08
N PRO A 106 9.02 4.55 -11.11
CA PRO A 106 9.84 5.72 -11.35
C PRO A 106 9.89 6.69 -10.17
N SER A 107 8.78 6.84 -9.44
CA SER A 107 8.70 7.76 -8.29
C SER A 107 9.67 7.40 -7.16
N TRP A 108 9.93 6.10 -6.93
CA TRP A 108 10.92 5.65 -5.94
C TRP A 108 12.33 6.08 -6.30
N TYR A 109 12.68 5.93 -7.59
CA TYR A 109 13.99 6.33 -8.08
C TYR A 109 14.15 7.87 -8.04
N ASP A 110 13.13 8.59 -8.46
CA ASP A 110 13.13 10.06 -8.44
C ASP A 110 13.22 10.60 -7.02
N SER A 111 12.56 9.96 -6.04
CA SER A 111 12.66 10.34 -4.63
C SER A 111 14.09 10.19 -4.10
N ILE A 112 14.79 9.11 -4.48
CA ILE A 112 16.19 8.89 -4.12
C ILE A 112 17.08 9.95 -4.76
N LEU A 113 16.89 10.20 -6.06
CA LEU A 113 17.66 11.20 -6.79
C LEU A 113 17.46 12.61 -6.24
N GLU A 114 16.23 12.96 -5.89
CA GLU A 114 15.91 14.28 -5.34
C GLU A 114 16.59 14.50 -3.99
N GLY A 115 16.62 13.47 -3.13
CA GLY A 115 17.37 13.51 -1.88
C GLY A 115 18.88 13.74 -2.09
N ILE A 116 19.45 13.16 -3.15
CA ILE A 116 20.87 13.35 -3.52
C ILE A 116 21.10 14.75 -4.10
N ARG A 117 20.19 15.25 -4.93
CA ARG A 117 20.30 16.54 -5.61
C ARG A 117 20.15 17.74 -4.67
N ARG A 118 19.39 17.56 -3.59
CA ARG A 118 19.07 18.63 -2.63
C ARG A 118 19.55 18.33 -1.20
N PRO A 119 20.85 18.04 -0.98
CA PRO A 119 21.34 17.70 0.35
C PRO A 119 21.14 18.86 1.34
N PHE A 120 21.22 20.10 0.88
CA PHE A 120 21.02 21.28 1.73
C PHE A 120 19.59 21.43 2.22
N SER A 121 18.58 20.91 1.51
CA SER A 121 17.19 20.90 2.00
C SER A 121 17.05 20.03 3.26
N ILE A 122 17.75 18.91 3.31
CA ILE A 122 17.77 18.03 4.48
C ILE A 122 18.56 18.69 5.63
N LEU A 123 19.70 19.33 5.32
CA LEU A 123 20.52 20.03 6.31
C LEU A 123 19.77 21.19 6.95
N SER A 124 18.92 21.92 6.21
CA SER A 124 18.13 23.04 6.71
C SER A 124 17.02 22.63 7.71
N LEU A 125 16.63 21.34 7.71
CA LEU A 125 15.61 20.81 8.63
C LEU A 125 16.14 20.52 10.05
N GLY A 126 17.44 20.68 10.27
CA GLY A 126 18.09 20.49 11.57
C GLY A 126 18.57 19.05 11.84
N PRO A 127 19.34 18.86 12.94
CA PRO A 127 20.08 17.62 13.18
C PRO A 127 19.18 16.37 13.35
N ILE A 128 18.01 16.52 13.95
CA ILE A 128 17.07 15.39 14.15
C ILE A 128 16.56 14.88 12.80
N ALA A 129 16.24 15.79 11.88
CA ALA A 129 15.76 15.41 10.54
C ALA A 129 16.87 14.74 9.73
N ILE A 130 18.11 15.17 9.85
CA ILE A 130 19.27 14.54 9.21
C ILE A 130 19.41 13.08 9.68
N VAL A 131 19.40 12.83 10.99
CA VAL A 131 19.50 11.47 11.54
C VAL A 131 18.35 10.59 11.07
N LYS A 132 17.12 11.10 11.07
CA LYS A 132 15.96 10.37 10.54
C LYS A 132 16.13 10.04 9.06
N SER A 133 16.51 11.02 8.23
CA SER A 133 16.72 10.81 6.79
C SER A 133 17.78 9.76 6.50
N ILE A 134 18.91 9.80 7.20
CA ILE A 134 19.98 8.79 7.06
C ILE A 134 19.46 7.40 7.40
N ARG A 135 18.63 7.26 8.43
CA ARG A 135 18.02 5.99 8.84
C ARG A 135 17.02 5.46 7.80
N GLU A 136 16.31 6.35 7.10
CA GLU A 136 15.31 5.98 6.07
C GLU A 136 15.95 5.54 4.74
N ILE A 137 17.14 6.02 4.38
CA ILE A 137 17.78 5.75 3.08
C ILE A 137 17.86 4.24 2.78
N PRO A 138 18.36 3.37 3.67
CA PRO A 138 18.41 1.93 3.39
C PRO A 138 17.04 1.34 3.09
N THR A 139 16.01 1.75 3.83
CA THR A 139 14.64 1.25 3.67
C THR A 139 14.05 1.70 2.34
N ILE A 140 14.27 2.95 1.93
CA ILE A 140 13.84 3.46 0.61
C ILE A 140 14.52 2.69 -0.53
N LEU A 141 15.81 2.39 -0.39
CA LEU A 141 16.55 1.58 -1.38
C LEU A 141 16.00 0.15 -1.46
N LEU A 142 15.73 -0.48 -0.32
CA LEU A 142 15.11 -1.81 -0.25
C LEU A 142 13.69 -1.81 -0.81
N MET A 143 12.92 -0.75 -0.58
CA MET A 143 11.58 -0.59 -1.15
C MET A 143 11.64 -0.48 -2.68
N ASN A 144 12.49 0.41 -3.22
CA ASN A 144 12.71 0.50 -4.66
C ASN A 144 13.12 -0.85 -5.26
N TRP A 145 14.03 -1.58 -4.60
CA TRP A 145 14.43 -2.92 -5.02
C TRP A 145 13.25 -3.90 -4.99
N ALA A 146 12.46 -3.91 -3.92
CA ALA A 146 11.32 -4.81 -3.74
C ALA A 146 10.24 -4.61 -4.81
N PHE A 147 9.89 -3.35 -5.12
CA PHE A 147 8.95 -3.04 -6.20
C PHE A 147 9.50 -3.42 -7.58
N ARG A 148 10.77 -3.15 -7.86
CA ARG A 148 11.41 -3.53 -9.13
C ARG A 148 11.51 -5.04 -9.34
N LYS A 149 11.65 -5.81 -8.26
CA LYS A 149 11.68 -7.28 -8.29
C LYS A 149 10.30 -7.93 -8.24
N GLY A 150 9.24 -7.13 -8.10
CA GLY A 150 7.88 -7.64 -7.96
C GLY A 150 7.64 -8.39 -6.64
N LEU A 151 8.48 -8.17 -5.62
CA LEU A 151 8.24 -8.63 -4.26
C LEU A 151 7.15 -7.81 -3.60
N MET A 152 7.18 -6.50 -3.86
CA MET A 152 6.11 -5.56 -3.52
C MET A 152 5.37 -5.12 -4.78
N GLU A 153 4.08 -4.90 -4.63
CA GLU A 153 3.17 -4.51 -5.69
C GLU A 153 2.34 -3.30 -5.25
N PHE A 154 2.09 -2.38 -6.15
CA PHE A 154 1.16 -1.28 -5.93
C PHE A 154 -0.18 -1.65 -6.56
N GLY A 155 -1.11 -2.09 -5.71
CA GLY A 155 -2.44 -2.53 -6.13
C GLY A 155 -3.40 -1.37 -6.24
N VAL A 156 -4.16 -1.32 -7.34
CA VAL A 156 -5.29 -0.41 -7.49
C VAL A 156 -6.55 -1.23 -7.67
N PHE A 157 -7.57 -0.92 -6.86
CA PHE A 157 -8.83 -1.67 -6.79
C PHE A 157 -9.99 -0.73 -7.03
N LYS A 158 -10.97 -1.20 -7.79
CA LYS A 158 -12.22 -0.47 -8.07
C LYS A 158 -13.39 -1.45 -8.01
N CYS A 159 -14.44 -1.06 -7.33
CA CYS A 159 -15.72 -1.78 -7.37
C CYS A 159 -16.90 -0.82 -7.15
N ARG A 160 -18.11 -1.39 -7.13
CA ARG A 160 -19.32 -0.69 -6.73
C ARG A 160 -19.88 -1.31 -5.46
N GLY A 161 -20.57 -0.50 -4.67
CA GLY A 161 -21.40 -0.93 -3.55
C GLY A 161 -22.70 -1.57 -4.02
#